data_78e70530e93a33f6bc983b6ecdd27888
#
_entry.id   78e70530e93a33f6bc983b6ecdd27888
#
_cell.length_a   1.000
_cell.length_b   1.000
_cell.length_c   1.000
_cell.angle_alpha   90.00
_cell.angle_beta   90.00
_cell.angle_gamma   90.00
#
_symmetry.space_group_name_H-M   'P 1'
#
loop_
_entity.id
_entity.type
_entity.pdbx_description
1 polymer ?
#
loop_
_entity_poly.entity_id
_entity_poly.type
_entity_poly.pdbx_seq_one_letter_code
_entity_poly.pdbx_strand_id
1 'polypeptide(L)'
;MASIKSPNNIVLLLLGVLLLSCGGYSLHTYQSVGGEWHRGRSLAFVQDSAFSSAADSLALYVGVRYSAAYQYKNLCLQVTTLAAGDSIILRDTVCCDIYDNAGLRRGSTAGALYQAEYYVASLPVPRGAAHTISLQHIMQDSLLQGIYDVGIKLVPLGRHLCAGM
;
A
#
# COMPACT_ATOMS: atom_id res chain seq x y z
N MET A 1 50.00 -10.18 1.70
CA MET A 1 49.74 -8.79 1.27
C MET A 1 49.30 -8.82 -0.21
N ALA A 2 48.01 -8.77 -0.46
CA ALA A 2 47.49 -8.84 -1.83
C ALA A 2 47.41 -7.41 -2.38
N SER A 3 48.20 -7.13 -3.41
CA SER A 3 48.32 -5.84 -4.07
C SER A 3 47.14 -5.62 -5.00
N ILE A 4 46.14 -4.84 -4.58
CA ILE A 4 45.06 -4.34 -5.45
C ILE A 4 45.64 -3.16 -6.23
N LYS A 5 46.25 -3.40 -7.38
CA LYS A 5 46.96 -2.39 -8.17
C LYS A 5 46.54 -2.43 -9.65
N SER A 6 45.22 -2.44 -9.92
CA SER A 6 44.75 -2.10 -11.27
C SER A 6 43.44 -1.32 -11.17
N PRO A 7 43.29 -0.17 -11.87
CA PRO A 7 42.06 0.62 -11.86
C PRO A 7 40.84 -0.20 -12.32
N ASN A 8 41.04 -1.19 -13.17
CA ASN A 8 39.97 -2.10 -13.62
C ASN A 8 39.36 -2.93 -12.47
N ASN A 9 40.16 -3.36 -11.47
CA ASN A 9 39.67 -4.13 -10.35
C ASN A 9 38.85 -3.27 -9.39
N ILE A 10 39.17 -1.98 -9.24
CA ILE A 10 38.43 -1.03 -8.43
C ILE A 10 37.09 -0.72 -9.09
N VAL A 11 37.06 -0.55 -10.41
CA VAL A 11 35.82 -0.32 -11.19
C VAL A 11 34.92 -1.55 -11.12
N LEU A 12 35.47 -2.76 -11.21
CA LEU A 12 34.73 -4.00 -11.09
C LEU A 12 34.14 -4.20 -9.69
N LEU A 13 34.89 -3.83 -8.64
CA LEU A 13 34.42 -3.87 -7.25
C LEU A 13 33.31 -2.86 -6.97
N LEU A 14 33.46 -1.63 -7.50
CA LEU A 14 32.42 -0.58 -7.42
C LEU A 14 31.15 -0.97 -8.19
N LEU A 15 31.29 -1.59 -9.36
CA LEU A 15 30.15 -2.09 -10.16
C LEU A 15 29.43 -3.24 -9.43
N GLY A 16 30.18 -4.11 -8.74
CA GLY A 16 29.62 -5.19 -7.91
C GLY A 16 28.80 -4.68 -6.72
N VAL A 17 29.20 -3.59 -6.08
CA VAL A 17 28.47 -2.99 -4.95
C VAL A 17 27.17 -2.32 -5.40
N LEU A 18 27.13 -1.79 -6.61
CA LEU A 18 25.92 -1.16 -7.16
C LEU A 18 24.81 -2.18 -7.48
N LEU A 19 25.13 -3.47 -7.61
CA LEU A 19 24.16 -4.52 -7.89
C LEU A 19 23.52 -5.11 -6.62
N LEU A 20 23.97 -4.72 -5.42
CA LEU A 20 23.43 -5.17 -4.13
C LEU A 20 22.25 -4.31 -3.64
N SER A 21 21.63 -3.50 -4.49
CA SER A 21 20.41 -2.77 -4.15
C SER A 21 19.22 -3.73 -4.03
N CYS A 22 19.13 -4.42 -2.90
CA CYS A 22 17.97 -5.22 -2.52
C CYS A 22 16.86 -4.25 -2.05
N GLY A 23 16.17 -3.62 -2.99
CA GLY A 23 14.99 -2.81 -2.73
C GLY A 23 13.85 -3.69 -2.24
N GLY A 24 13.24 -3.36 -1.08
CA GLY A 24 12.07 -4.07 -0.59
C GLY A 24 10.94 -4.03 -1.64
N TYR A 25 10.40 -5.20 -1.98
CA TYR A 25 9.30 -5.33 -2.93
C TYR A 25 7.99 -4.94 -2.23
N SER A 26 7.31 -3.92 -2.74
CA SER A 26 5.98 -3.51 -2.27
C SER A 26 5.04 -3.36 -3.45
N LEU A 27 3.80 -3.77 -3.28
CA LEU A 27 2.76 -3.61 -4.30
C LEU A 27 1.90 -2.41 -3.95
N HIS A 28 1.77 -1.49 -4.89
CA HIS A 28 0.89 -0.32 -4.78
C HIS A 28 -0.13 -0.36 -5.91
N THR A 29 -1.40 -0.32 -5.58
CA THR A 29 -2.48 -0.27 -6.56
C THR A 29 -3.51 0.76 -6.14
N TYR A 30 -3.87 1.68 -7.05
CA TYR A 30 -4.87 2.73 -6.84
C TYR A 30 -6.01 2.59 -7.86
N GLN A 31 -7.22 2.93 -7.42
CA GLN A 31 -8.39 3.10 -8.29
C GLN A 31 -8.90 4.52 -8.15
N SER A 32 -9.22 5.15 -9.29
CA SER A 32 -9.76 6.50 -9.30
C SER A 32 -11.26 6.48 -8.98
N VAL A 33 -11.65 7.41 -8.11
CA VAL A 33 -13.07 7.73 -7.82
C VAL A 33 -13.48 9.08 -8.40
N GLY A 34 -12.50 9.81 -8.99
CA GLY A 34 -12.76 11.00 -9.79
C GLY A 34 -13.17 12.26 -9.03
N GLY A 35 -12.85 12.35 -7.74
CA GLY A 35 -13.22 13.48 -6.90
C GLY A 35 -14.58 13.33 -6.20
N GLU A 36 -15.34 12.28 -6.53
CA GLU A 36 -16.65 11.98 -5.96
C GLU A 36 -16.76 10.48 -5.65
N TRP A 37 -16.80 10.14 -4.37
CA TRP A 37 -16.92 8.75 -3.95
C TRP A 37 -18.27 8.47 -3.30
N HIS A 38 -19.10 7.66 -3.95
CA HIS A 38 -20.39 7.23 -3.44
C HIS A 38 -20.25 6.09 -2.43
N ARG A 39 -21.02 6.13 -1.33
CA ARG A 39 -21.04 5.09 -0.27
C ARG A 39 -21.31 3.69 -0.81
N GLY A 40 -22.17 3.55 -1.81
CA GLY A 40 -22.48 2.27 -2.44
C GLY A 40 -21.37 1.72 -3.34
N ARG A 41 -20.33 2.52 -3.65
CA ARG A 41 -19.23 2.11 -4.52
C ARG A 41 -18.13 1.48 -3.68
N SER A 42 -18.03 0.16 -3.72
CA SER A 42 -16.90 -0.60 -3.20
C SER A 42 -15.79 -0.70 -4.23
N LEU A 43 -14.55 -0.59 -3.80
CA LEU A 43 -13.34 -0.72 -4.63
C LEU A 43 -12.69 -2.06 -4.31
N ALA A 44 -12.60 -2.94 -5.31
CA ALA A 44 -12.03 -4.28 -5.15
C ALA A 44 -10.65 -4.37 -5.80
N PHE A 45 -9.68 -4.85 -5.04
CA PHE A 45 -8.28 -5.05 -5.46
C PHE A 45 -7.98 -6.54 -5.42
N VAL A 46 -7.84 -7.14 -6.58
CA VAL A 46 -7.48 -8.56 -6.71
C VAL A 46 -5.97 -8.69 -6.66
N GLN A 47 -5.49 -9.53 -5.76
CA GLN A 47 -4.07 -9.83 -5.61
C GLN A 47 -3.78 -11.23 -6.14
N ASP A 48 -2.76 -11.31 -6.98
CA ASP A 48 -2.33 -12.55 -7.59
C ASP A 48 -1.60 -13.45 -6.56
N SER A 49 -1.70 -14.76 -6.77
CA SER A 49 -1.02 -15.77 -5.96
C SER A 49 0.51 -15.65 -5.95
N ALA A 50 1.09 -15.08 -7.02
CA ALA A 50 2.53 -14.87 -7.13
C ALA A 50 3.07 -13.91 -6.05
N PHE A 51 2.34 -12.84 -5.70
CA PHE A 51 2.72 -11.91 -4.64
C PHE A 51 2.63 -12.56 -3.25
N SER A 52 1.62 -13.39 -3.06
CA SER A 52 1.36 -14.09 -1.80
C SER A 52 2.40 -15.16 -1.46
N SER A 53 3.16 -15.65 -2.46
CA SER A 53 4.18 -16.68 -2.22
C SER A 53 5.49 -16.14 -1.65
N ALA A 54 5.69 -14.81 -1.67
CA ALA A 54 6.96 -14.17 -1.28
C ALA A 54 7.12 -13.95 0.23
N ALA A 55 6.04 -14.06 1.02
CA ALA A 55 6.08 -13.79 2.46
C ALA A 55 5.06 -14.64 3.24
N ASP A 56 5.29 -14.83 4.53
CA ASP A 56 4.36 -15.52 5.42
C ASP A 56 3.22 -14.60 5.88
N SER A 57 3.41 -13.30 5.83
CA SER A 57 2.40 -12.27 6.12
C SER A 57 2.67 -10.99 5.35
N LEU A 58 1.63 -10.19 5.15
CA LEU A 58 1.66 -8.90 4.46
C LEU A 58 1.15 -7.80 5.36
N ALA A 59 1.89 -6.69 5.47
CA ALA A 59 1.33 -5.47 6.04
C ALA A 59 0.46 -4.79 4.99
N LEU A 60 -0.81 -4.59 5.34
CA LEU A 60 -1.79 -3.87 4.52
C LEU A 60 -1.85 -2.41 4.94
N TYR A 61 -1.69 -1.53 3.99
CA TYR A 61 -1.94 -0.10 4.12
C TYR A 61 -3.02 0.33 3.14
N VAL A 62 -3.82 1.31 3.54
CA VAL A 62 -4.72 2.05 2.65
C VAL A 62 -4.06 3.36 2.27
N GLY A 63 -4.01 3.65 0.97
CA GLY A 63 -3.56 4.91 0.42
C GLY A 63 -4.74 5.75 -0.04
N VAL A 64 -4.70 7.06 0.25
CA VAL A 64 -5.74 8.00 -0.17
C VAL A 64 -5.10 9.21 -0.82
N ARG A 65 -5.60 9.60 -2.00
CA ARG A 65 -5.30 10.87 -2.65
C ARG A 65 -6.52 11.77 -2.61
N TYR A 66 -6.35 12.95 -2.05
CA TYR A 66 -7.45 13.88 -1.82
C TYR A 66 -7.03 15.33 -2.11
N SER A 67 -8.00 16.17 -2.42
CA SER A 67 -7.79 17.59 -2.67
C SER A 67 -8.17 18.46 -1.47
N ALA A 68 -7.97 19.76 -1.63
CA ALA A 68 -8.43 20.76 -0.67
C ALA A 68 -9.96 20.81 -0.51
N ALA A 69 -10.72 20.25 -1.46
CA ALA A 69 -12.17 20.19 -1.40
C ALA A 69 -12.73 19.17 -0.40
N TYR A 70 -11.88 18.22 0.09
CA TYR A 70 -12.30 17.30 1.14
C TYR A 70 -12.42 18.04 2.48
N GLN A 71 -13.63 18.04 3.06
CA GLN A 71 -13.99 18.90 4.18
C GLN A 71 -13.95 18.22 5.56
N TYR A 72 -13.82 16.89 5.59
CA TYR A 72 -13.88 16.14 6.86
C TYR A 72 -12.49 15.97 7.47
N LYS A 73 -12.44 15.93 8.82
CA LYS A 73 -11.21 15.72 9.56
C LYS A 73 -10.61 14.34 9.33
N ASN A 74 -11.45 13.35 9.12
CA ASN A 74 -11.05 11.96 8.91
C ASN A 74 -11.84 11.32 7.75
N LEU A 75 -11.36 10.17 7.28
CA LEU A 75 -12.04 9.31 6.33
C LEU A 75 -12.06 7.90 6.92
N CYS A 76 -13.25 7.39 7.27
CA CYS A 76 -13.39 6.05 7.80
C CYS A 76 -13.81 5.07 6.71
N LEU A 77 -13.07 3.96 6.60
CA LEU A 77 -13.21 2.92 5.60
C LEU A 77 -13.44 1.57 6.26
N GLN A 78 -14.36 0.80 5.71
CA GLN A 78 -14.42 -0.63 5.94
C GLN A 78 -13.46 -1.33 4.97
N VAL A 79 -12.61 -2.17 5.53
CA VAL A 79 -11.66 -3.02 4.80
C VAL A 79 -12.09 -4.46 4.95
N THR A 80 -12.31 -5.16 3.84
CA THR A 80 -12.67 -6.58 3.86
C THR A 80 -11.67 -7.32 2.98
N THR A 81 -11.02 -8.35 3.52
CA THR A 81 -10.13 -9.22 2.76
C THR A 81 -10.77 -10.60 2.63
N LEU A 82 -10.90 -11.07 1.41
CA LEU A 82 -11.48 -12.36 1.06
C LEU A 82 -10.38 -13.27 0.49
N ALA A 83 -10.37 -14.53 0.92
CA ALA A 83 -9.60 -15.58 0.25
C ALA A 83 -10.35 -16.12 -0.97
N ALA A 84 -9.69 -16.97 -1.75
CA ALA A 84 -10.34 -17.74 -2.79
C ALA A 84 -11.53 -18.55 -2.20
N GLY A 85 -12.71 -18.43 -2.85
CA GLY A 85 -13.95 -19.05 -2.35
C GLY A 85 -14.72 -18.18 -1.36
N ASP A 86 -14.51 -16.85 -1.38
CA ASP A 86 -15.26 -15.83 -0.64
C ASP A 86 -15.22 -15.96 0.90
N SER A 87 -14.28 -16.72 1.44
CA SER A 87 -14.09 -16.75 2.88
C SER A 87 -13.42 -15.48 3.38
N ILE A 88 -14.03 -14.84 4.41
CA ILE A 88 -13.51 -13.60 4.99
C ILE A 88 -12.30 -13.94 5.85
N ILE A 89 -11.13 -13.36 5.47
CA ILE A 89 -9.88 -13.42 6.25
C ILE A 89 -9.84 -12.29 7.28
N LEU A 90 -10.22 -11.08 6.84
CA LEU A 90 -10.22 -9.89 7.67
C LEU A 90 -11.44 -9.02 7.33
N ARG A 91 -12.09 -8.50 8.37
CA ARG A 91 -13.01 -7.36 8.26
C ARG A 91 -12.67 -6.38 9.35
N ASP A 92 -12.21 -5.21 8.97
CA ASP A 92 -11.76 -4.19 9.91
C ASP A 92 -12.19 -2.80 9.44
N THR A 93 -12.10 -1.82 10.34
CA THR A 93 -12.40 -0.42 10.08
C THR A 93 -11.15 0.40 10.33
N VAL A 94 -10.71 1.16 9.34
CA VAL A 94 -9.63 2.13 9.48
C VAL A 94 -10.16 3.53 9.31
N CYS A 95 -9.88 4.41 10.28
CA CYS A 95 -10.16 5.84 10.17
C CYS A 95 -8.85 6.58 9.89
N CYS A 96 -8.77 7.12 8.70
CA CYS A 96 -7.63 7.87 8.17
C CYS A 96 -7.75 9.33 8.59
N ASP A 97 -6.86 9.83 9.43
CA ASP A 97 -6.83 11.26 9.80
C ASP A 97 -6.32 12.10 8.63
N ILE A 98 -7.17 12.87 8.01
CA ILE A 98 -6.86 13.78 6.91
C ILE A 98 -6.20 15.06 7.43
N TYR A 99 -6.58 15.49 8.63
CA TYR A 99 -5.98 16.62 9.33
C TYR A 99 -5.41 16.17 10.68
N ASP A 100 -4.31 16.75 11.09
CA ASP A 100 -3.76 16.58 12.42
C ASP A 100 -4.51 17.43 13.47
N ASN A 101 -4.05 17.38 14.71
CA ASN A 101 -4.67 18.15 15.80
C ASN A 101 -4.44 19.67 15.69
N ALA A 102 -3.45 20.10 14.90
CA ALA A 102 -3.19 21.50 14.60
C ALA A 102 -3.96 22.01 13.38
N GLY A 103 -4.77 21.15 12.73
CA GLY A 103 -5.52 21.49 11.52
C GLY A 103 -4.69 21.45 10.23
N LEU A 104 -3.48 20.90 10.29
CA LEU A 104 -2.64 20.73 9.11
C LEU A 104 -3.00 19.43 8.38
N ARG A 105 -3.00 19.46 7.06
CA ARG A 105 -3.25 18.28 6.24
C ARG A 105 -2.13 17.27 6.37
N ARG A 106 -2.52 16.01 6.55
CA ARG A 106 -1.58 14.89 6.61
C ARG A 106 -1.21 14.41 5.21
N GLY A 107 0.02 13.91 5.08
CA GLY A 107 0.54 13.33 3.85
C GLY A 107 1.49 14.26 3.09
N SER A 108 1.97 13.78 1.96
CA SER A 108 2.81 14.52 1.04
C SER A 108 1.98 15.14 -0.08
N THR A 109 2.43 16.27 -0.62
CA THR A 109 1.80 16.88 -1.80
C THR A 109 2.26 16.18 -3.07
N ALA A 110 1.31 15.86 -3.94
CA ALA A 110 1.53 15.31 -5.27
C ALA A 110 0.76 16.19 -6.28
N GLY A 111 1.39 17.28 -6.73
CA GLY A 111 0.71 18.29 -7.54
C GLY A 111 -0.38 19.02 -6.76
N ALA A 112 -1.63 18.99 -7.25
CA ALA A 112 -2.80 19.58 -6.61
C ALA A 112 -3.44 18.67 -5.53
N LEU A 113 -2.93 17.46 -5.36
CA LEU A 113 -3.47 16.46 -4.43
C LEU A 113 -2.51 16.25 -3.25
N TYR A 114 -3.08 15.83 -2.13
CA TYR A 114 -2.39 15.29 -0.98
C TYR A 114 -2.48 13.77 -1.04
N GLN A 115 -1.39 13.08 -0.68
CA GLN A 115 -1.34 11.63 -0.60
C GLN A 115 -0.92 11.20 0.80
N ALA A 116 -1.69 10.32 1.42
CA ALA A 116 -1.38 9.74 2.71
C ALA A 116 -1.61 8.22 2.71
N GLU A 117 -0.85 7.50 3.53
CA GLU A 117 -0.95 6.06 3.70
C GLU A 117 -1.20 5.73 5.18
N TYR A 118 -2.09 4.77 5.43
CA TYR A 118 -2.53 4.38 6.77
C TYR A 118 -2.42 2.88 6.92
N TYR A 119 -1.72 2.43 7.96
CA TYR A 119 -1.64 1.03 8.30
C TYR A 119 -3.00 0.50 8.76
N VAL A 120 -3.38 -0.67 8.25
CA VAL A 120 -4.63 -1.35 8.61
C VAL A 120 -4.33 -2.53 9.52
N ALA A 121 -3.65 -3.54 8.98
CA ALA A 121 -3.40 -4.79 9.67
C ALA A 121 -2.25 -5.57 9.04
N SER A 122 -1.77 -6.58 9.75
CA SER A 122 -0.98 -7.65 9.16
C SER A 122 -1.88 -8.80 8.77
N LEU A 123 -1.86 -9.15 7.48
CA LEU A 123 -2.64 -10.24 6.91
C LEU A 123 -1.80 -11.51 6.90
N PRO A 124 -2.27 -12.62 7.51
CA PRO A 124 -1.69 -13.92 7.23
C PRO A 124 -1.99 -14.28 5.78
N VAL A 125 -0.97 -14.69 5.05
CA VAL A 125 -1.11 -15.04 3.64
C VAL A 125 -1.06 -16.56 3.49
N PRO A 126 -2.18 -17.21 3.16
CA PRO A 126 -2.13 -18.61 2.74
C PRO A 126 -1.31 -18.70 1.44
N ARG A 127 -0.28 -19.53 1.45
CA ARG A 127 0.65 -19.67 0.33
C ARG A 127 -0.11 -20.05 -0.95
N GLY A 128 0.14 -19.26 -2.01
CA GLY A 128 -0.40 -19.56 -3.34
C GLY A 128 -1.88 -19.30 -3.54
N ALA A 129 -2.56 -18.59 -2.63
CA ALA A 129 -3.95 -18.20 -2.79
C ALA A 129 -4.08 -16.75 -3.28
N ALA A 130 -4.98 -16.52 -4.23
CA ALA A 130 -5.40 -15.18 -4.61
C ALA A 130 -6.28 -14.58 -3.50
N HIS A 131 -6.15 -13.27 -3.30
CA HIS A 131 -6.93 -12.54 -2.30
C HIS A 131 -7.60 -11.34 -2.96
N THR A 132 -8.80 -11.01 -2.49
CA THR A 132 -9.48 -9.78 -2.89
C THR A 132 -9.61 -8.88 -1.67
N ILE A 133 -9.07 -7.67 -1.78
CA ILE A 133 -9.20 -6.63 -0.76
C ILE A 133 -10.22 -5.62 -1.24
N SER A 134 -11.28 -5.42 -0.46
CA SER A 134 -12.38 -4.52 -0.77
C SER A 134 -12.39 -3.36 0.19
N LEU A 135 -12.47 -2.14 -0.35
CA LEU A 135 -12.54 -0.88 0.40
C LEU A 135 -13.87 -0.18 0.14
N GLN A 136 -14.55 0.25 1.20
CA GLN A 136 -15.78 1.03 1.13
C GLN A 136 -15.77 2.10 2.21
N HIS A 137 -16.14 3.35 1.89
CA HIS A 137 -16.28 4.35 2.94
C HIS A 137 -17.56 4.13 3.77
N ILE A 138 -17.45 4.37 5.08
CA ILE A 138 -18.55 4.23 6.05
C ILE A 138 -18.91 5.58 6.70
N MET A 139 -18.53 6.68 6.03
CA MET A 139 -18.91 8.03 6.44
C MET A 139 -20.42 8.21 6.39
N GLN A 140 -20.96 9.18 7.15
CA GLN A 140 -22.40 9.45 7.18
C GLN A 140 -22.94 9.91 5.83
N ASP A 141 -22.18 10.72 5.11
CA ASP A 141 -22.60 11.22 3.81
C ASP A 141 -22.57 10.14 2.74
N SER A 142 -23.55 10.16 1.86
CA SER A 142 -23.66 9.23 0.75
C SER A 142 -22.66 9.51 -0.36
N LEU A 143 -22.20 10.76 -0.47
CA LEU A 143 -21.24 11.23 -1.46
C LEU A 143 -20.11 12.01 -0.76
N LEU A 144 -18.88 11.58 -0.95
CA LEU A 144 -17.69 12.30 -0.48
C LEU A 144 -17.05 13.04 -1.64
N GLN A 145 -16.99 14.37 -1.52
CA GLN A 145 -16.27 15.21 -2.47
C GLN A 145 -14.81 15.36 -2.09
N GLY A 146 -13.94 15.51 -3.09
CA GLY A 146 -12.52 15.76 -2.89
C GLY A 146 -11.64 14.54 -2.69
N ILE A 147 -12.18 13.31 -2.74
CA ILE A 147 -11.39 12.07 -2.81
C ILE A 147 -11.20 11.72 -4.30
N TYR A 148 -9.95 11.59 -4.74
CA TYR A 148 -9.62 11.33 -6.14
C TYR A 148 -9.23 9.88 -6.40
N ASP A 149 -8.33 9.35 -5.57
CA ASP A 149 -7.88 7.97 -5.71
C ASP A 149 -7.84 7.32 -4.33
N VAL A 150 -8.19 6.04 -4.31
CA VAL A 150 -8.07 5.19 -3.14
C VAL A 150 -7.35 3.92 -3.54
N GLY A 151 -6.44 3.46 -2.72
CA GLY A 151 -5.60 2.32 -3.06
C GLY A 151 -5.19 1.49 -1.87
N ILE A 152 -4.51 0.41 -2.19
CA ILE A 152 -3.85 -0.45 -1.22
C ILE A 152 -2.36 -0.46 -1.48
N LYS A 153 -1.60 -0.65 -0.39
CA LYS A 153 -0.19 -0.99 -0.43
C LYS A 153 0.02 -2.23 0.42
N LEU A 154 0.67 -3.21 -0.17
CA LEU A 154 1.04 -4.44 0.49
C LEU A 154 2.56 -4.51 0.61
N VAL A 155 3.04 -4.77 1.82
CA VAL A 155 4.46 -4.90 2.13
C VAL A 155 4.69 -6.28 2.73
N PRO A 156 5.54 -7.13 2.13
CA PRO A 156 5.90 -8.41 2.70
C PRO A 156 6.54 -8.26 4.08
N LEU A 157 6.05 -9.04 5.05
CA LEU A 157 6.62 -9.15 6.39
C LEU A 157 7.31 -10.51 6.54
N GLY A 158 8.56 -10.51 7.00
CA GLY A 158 9.35 -11.72 7.21
C GLY A 158 10.07 -12.22 5.95
N ARG A 159 11.26 -12.84 6.19
CA ARG A 159 12.24 -13.37 5.25
C ARG A 159 12.51 -12.54 4.01
N HIS A 160 13.43 -11.60 4.16
CA HIS A 160 14.29 -11.25 3.04
C HIS A 160 15.09 -12.50 2.65
N LEU A 161 14.53 -13.37 1.82
CA LEU A 161 15.32 -14.30 1.05
C LEU A 161 15.97 -13.47 -0.06
N CYS A 162 17.09 -12.82 0.26
CA CYS A 162 18.14 -12.68 -0.72
C CYS A 162 18.59 -14.13 -1.02
N ALA A 163 17.88 -14.81 -1.92
CA ALA A 163 18.36 -16.04 -2.50
C ALA A 163 19.57 -15.65 -3.34
N GLY A 164 20.73 -15.69 -2.70
CA GLY A 164 21.99 -15.69 -3.40
C GLY A 164 22.09 -16.95 -4.23
N MET A 165 22.49 -16.77 -5.44
CA MET A 165 23.31 -17.69 -6.21
C MET A 165 24.35 -16.91 -6.93
#